data_4a6e68b0f34c665cd52d59444c9e1962
#
_entry.id   4a6e68b0f34c665cd52d59444c9e1962
#
_cell.length_a   1.000
_cell.length_b   1.000
_cell.length_c   1.000
_cell.angle_alpha   90.00
_cell.angle_beta   90.00
_cell.angle_gamma   90.00
#
_symmetry.space_group_name_H-M   'P 1'
#
loop_
_entity.id
_entity.type
_entity.pdbx_description
1 polymer ?
#
loop_
_entity_poly.entity_id
_entity_poly.type
_entity_poly.pdbx_seq_one_letter_code
_entity_poly.pdbx_strand_id
1 'polypeptide(L)'
;MNDLICKAIDETRLLGFDYKGIQRWVEPHSYGAQPNGKEGVCAWQLAGGSGEGYRMFLTEEMGGLSIGETFDGPRPGYHRGDQRFQIIYAEL
;
A
#
# COMPACT_ATOMS: atom_id res chain seq x y z
N MET A 1 -5.13 12.67 2.96
CA MET A 1 -4.82 11.36 3.59
C MET A 1 -6.06 10.47 3.53
N ASN A 2 -5.88 9.20 3.21
CA ASN A 2 -6.97 8.23 3.07
C ASN A 2 -7.08 7.37 4.33
N ASP A 3 -8.20 7.47 5.05
CA ASP A 3 -8.37 6.77 6.33
C ASP A 3 -8.46 5.25 6.15
N LEU A 4 -8.99 4.77 5.04
CA LEU A 4 -9.11 3.33 4.79
C LEU A 4 -7.72 2.69 4.61
N ILE A 5 -6.81 3.38 3.92
CA ILE A 5 -5.44 2.90 3.75
C ILE A 5 -4.72 2.87 5.11
N CYS A 6 -4.87 3.93 5.91
CA CYS A 6 -4.29 3.96 7.25
C CYS A 6 -4.83 2.82 8.11
N LYS A 7 -6.13 2.58 8.07
CA LYS A 7 -6.74 1.48 8.81
C LYS A 7 -6.19 0.12 8.39
N ALA A 8 -6.03 -0.10 7.08
CA ALA A 8 -5.50 -1.36 6.57
C ALA A 8 -4.08 -1.62 7.10
N ILE A 9 -3.24 -0.59 7.15
CA ILE A 9 -1.88 -0.72 7.68
C ILE A 9 -1.93 -0.94 9.20
N ASP A 10 -2.70 -0.13 9.92
CA ASP A 10 -2.76 -0.21 11.39
C ASP A 10 -3.29 -1.57 11.86
N GLU A 11 -4.20 -2.16 11.12
CA GLU A 11 -4.81 -3.46 11.47
C GLU A 11 -4.17 -4.64 10.75
N THR A 12 -3.12 -4.42 9.99
CA THR A 12 -2.48 -5.45 9.15
C THR A 12 -3.51 -6.20 8.31
N ARG A 13 -4.26 -5.45 7.51
CA ARG A 13 -5.31 -5.98 6.64
C ARG A 13 -4.91 -5.84 5.18
N LEU A 14 -5.27 -6.82 4.38
CA LEU A 14 -5.10 -6.74 2.94
C LEU A 14 -5.89 -5.57 2.38
N LEU A 15 -5.37 -4.96 1.32
CA LEU A 15 -6.03 -3.88 0.61
C LEU A 15 -6.26 -4.32 -0.82
N GLY A 16 -7.51 -4.20 -1.27
CA GLY A 16 -7.90 -4.52 -2.64
C GLY A 16 -8.28 -3.26 -3.40
N PHE A 17 -7.92 -3.19 -4.66
CA PHE A 17 -8.24 -2.04 -5.52
C PHE A 17 -7.97 -2.36 -6.98
N ASP A 18 -8.57 -1.57 -7.87
CA ASP A 18 -8.25 -1.60 -9.28
C ASP A 18 -7.11 -0.62 -9.54
N TYR A 19 -6.15 -1.04 -10.35
CA TYR A 19 -5.00 -0.21 -10.71
C TYR A 19 -4.62 -0.50 -12.15
N LYS A 20 -4.71 0.52 -12.99
CA LYS A 20 -4.44 0.40 -14.44
C LYS A 20 -5.25 -0.74 -15.06
N GLY A 21 -6.52 -0.82 -14.67
CA GLY A 21 -7.47 -1.79 -15.22
C GLY A 21 -7.33 -3.21 -14.68
N ILE A 22 -6.50 -3.44 -13.66
CA ILE A 22 -6.27 -4.77 -13.11
C ILE A 22 -6.59 -4.76 -11.62
N GLN A 23 -7.42 -5.72 -11.18
CA GLN A 23 -7.70 -5.91 -9.76
C GLN A 23 -6.44 -6.38 -9.04
N ARG A 24 -6.10 -5.71 -7.92
CA ARG A 24 -4.92 -6.03 -7.11
C ARG A 24 -5.33 -6.37 -5.69
N TRP A 25 -4.57 -7.28 -5.08
CA TRP A 25 -4.62 -7.54 -3.64
C TRP A 25 -3.21 -7.42 -3.11
N VAL A 26 -3.05 -6.58 -2.09
CA VAL A 26 -1.72 -6.28 -1.56
C VAL A 26 -1.72 -6.28 -0.04
N GLU A 27 -0.51 -6.48 0.52
CA GLU A 27 -0.23 -6.28 1.94
C GLU A 27 0.40 -4.89 2.08
N PRO A 28 -0.36 -3.87 2.53
CA PRO A 28 0.18 -2.51 2.58
C PRO A 28 1.19 -2.39 3.73
N HIS A 29 2.36 -1.82 3.43
CA HIS A 29 3.45 -1.68 4.39
C HIS A 29 3.65 -0.25 4.86
N SER A 30 3.60 0.71 3.94
CA SER A 30 3.73 2.13 4.27
C SER A 30 2.91 2.99 3.32
N TYR A 31 2.44 4.12 3.84
CA TYR A 31 1.61 5.06 3.11
C TYR A 31 2.04 6.47 3.48
N GLY A 32 2.27 7.30 2.49
CA GLY A 32 2.71 8.65 2.75
C GLY A 32 2.68 9.53 1.51
N ALA A 33 3.22 10.74 1.67
CA ALA A 33 3.34 11.72 0.60
C ALA A 33 4.79 11.81 0.15
N GLN A 34 5.00 11.75 -1.16
CA GLN A 34 6.30 11.93 -1.78
C GLN A 34 6.66 13.43 -1.83
N PRO A 35 7.93 13.79 -2.08
CA PRO A 35 8.33 15.20 -2.16
C PRO A 35 7.54 16.01 -3.19
N ASN A 36 7.04 15.39 -4.25
CA ASN A 36 6.22 16.04 -5.27
C ASN A 36 4.76 16.24 -4.83
N GLY A 37 4.41 15.85 -3.59
CA GLY A 37 3.06 15.97 -3.06
C GLY A 37 2.12 14.82 -3.39
N LYS A 38 2.52 13.90 -4.25
CA LYS A 38 1.69 12.75 -4.60
C LYS A 38 1.75 11.71 -3.49
N GLU A 39 0.59 11.13 -3.16
CA GLU A 39 0.52 10.08 -2.14
C GLU A 39 0.71 8.71 -2.77
N GLY A 40 1.43 7.85 -2.05
CA GLY A 40 1.69 6.50 -2.51
C GLY A 40 1.65 5.48 -1.39
N VAL A 41 1.40 4.24 -1.77
CA VAL A 41 1.41 3.09 -0.87
C VAL A 41 2.48 2.12 -1.34
N CYS A 42 3.41 1.81 -0.44
CA CYS A 42 4.36 0.74 -0.67
C CYS A 42 3.78 -0.54 -0.10
N ALA A 43 3.64 -1.57 -0.93
CA ALA A 43 2.95 -2.79 -0.53
C ALA A 43 3.55 -4.01 -1.21
N TRP A 44 3.33 -5.16 -0.60
CA TRP A 44 3.66 -6.45 -1.22
C TRP A 44 2.45 -6.94 -2.01
N GLN A 45 2.60 -7.00 -3.33
CA GLN A 45 1.53 -7.46 -4.20
C GLN A 45 1.42 -8.98 -4.14
N LEU A 46 0.21 -9.48 -3.87
CA LEU A 46 -0.08 -10.90 -3.85
C LEU A 46 -0.67 -11.37 -5.17
N ALA A 47 -1.55 -10.55 -5.77
CA ALA A 47 -2.26 -10.90 -6.99
C ALA A 47 -2.47 -9.67 -7.85
N GLY A 48 -2.50 -9.90 -9.15
CA GLY A 48 -2.66 -8.87 -10.17
C GLY A 48 -1.31 -8.49 -10.78
N GLY A 49 -1.35 -7.77 -11.89
CA GLY A 49 -0.16 -7.25 -12.55
C GLY A 49 0.89 -8.30 -12.87
N SER A 50 2.16 -7.99 -12.58
CA SER A 50 3.31 -8.82 -12.94
C SER A 50 3.72 -9.84 -11.89
N GLY A 51 2.84 -10.15 -10.93
CA GLY A 51 3.10 -11.18 -9.94
C GLY A 51 3.50 -10.61 -8.57
N GLU A 52 4.01 -11.48 -7.70
CA GLU A 52 4.33 -11.11 -6.33
C GLU A 52 5.56 -10.22 -6.23
N GLY A 53 5.57 -9.34 -5.24
CA GLY A 53 6.70 -8.50 -4.90
C GLY A 53 6.29 -7.11 -4.42
N TYR A 54 7.28 -6.35 -3.99
CA TYR A 54 7.04 -4.97 -3.57
C TYR A 54 6.68 -4.10 -4.76
N ARG A 55 5.69 -3.23 -4.56
CA ARG A 55 5.24 -2.24 -5.56
C ARG A 55 4.93 -0.94 -4.85
N MET A 56 5.13 0.17 -5.56
CA MET A 56 4.65 1.48 -5.13
C MET A 56 3.43 1.83 -5.97
N PHE A 57 2.31 2.10 -5.31
CA PHE A 57 1.07 2.48 -5.97
C PHE A 57 0.74 3.93 -5.66
N LEU A 58 0.42 4.71 -6.69
CA LEU A 58 -0.06 6.08 -6.50
C LEU A 58 -1.53 6.04 -6.13
N THR A 59 -1.90 6.69 -5.03
CA THR A 59 -3.28 6.63 -4.56
C THR A 59 -4.28 7.25 -5.54
N GLU A 60 -3.85 8.25 -6.29
CA GLU A 60 -4.71 8.90 -7.29
C GLU A 60 -5.11 7.97 -8.43
N GLU A 61 -4.38 6.87 -8.62
CA GLU A 61 -4.68 5.88 -9.67
C GLU A 61 -5.39 4.65 -9.13
N MET A 62 -5.63 4.58 -7.82
CA MET A 62 -6.36 3.47 -7.20
C MET A 62 -7.86 3.69 -7.31
N GLY A 63 -8.60 2.63 -7.63
CA GLY A 63 -10.06 2.66 -7.65
C GLY A 63 -10.65 1.52 -6.84
N GLY A 64 -11.86 1.73 -6.30
CA GLY A 64 -12.59 0.66 -5.62
C GLY A 64 -11.88 0.07 -4.42
N LEU A 65 -11.36 0.92 -3.52
CA LEU A 65 -10.64 0.44 -2.33
C LEU A 65 -11.53 -0.42 -1.44
N SER A 66 -10.99 -1.56 -1.00
CA SER A 66 -11.65 -2.42 -0.03
C SER A 66 -10.62 -3.04 0.90
N ILE A 67 -11.05 -3.36 2.12
CA ILE A 67 -10.21 -4.03 3.12
C ILE A 67 -10.54 -5.53 3.09
N GLY A 68 -9.51 -6.37 3.11
CA GLY A 68 -9.64 -7.82 3.14
C GLY A 68 -9.24 -8.43 4.47
N GLU A 69 -8.73 -9.65 4.41
CA GLU A 69 -8.30 -10.42 5.57
C GLU A 69 -7.03 -9.84 6.18
N THR A 70 -6.69 -10.30 7.39
CA THR A 70 -5.42 -9.95 8.02
C THR A 70 -4.25 -10.68 7.37
N PHE A 71 -3.05 -10.10 7.50
CA PHE A 71 -1.80 -10.76 7.09
C PHE A 71 -0.80 -10.72 8.25
N ASP A 72 0.32 -11.44 8.12
CA ASP A 72 1.20 -11.73 9.25
C ASP A 72 2.17 -10.60 9.61
N GLY A 73 2.14 -9.50 8.90
CA GLY A 73 3.07 -8.39 9.15
C GLY A 73 4.05 -8.20 8.01
N PRO A 74 5.15 -7.45 8.24
CA PRO A 74 6.03 -7.08 7.13
C PRO A 74 6.75 -8.27 6.50
N ARG A 75 6.90 -8.17 5.19
CA ARG A 75 7.70 -9.11 4.40
C ARG A 75 9.19 -8.81 4.58
N PRO A 76 10.06 -9.82 4.34
CA PRO A 76 11.51 -9.58 4.40
C PRO A 76 11.93 -8.43 3.49
N GLY A 77 12.90 -7.66 3.97
CA GLY A 77 13.42 -6.49 3.24
C GLY A 77 12.70 -5.19 3.52
N TYR A 78 11.61 -5.22 4.27
CA TYR A 78 10.92 -4.00 4.66
C TYR A 78 11.66 -3.29 5.79
N HIS A 79 11.74 -1.96 5.69
CA HIS A 79 12.29 -1.11 6.73
C HIS A 79 11.35 0.08 6.96
N ARG A 80 11.16 0.46 8.22
CA ARG A 80 10.41 1.67 8.56
C ARG A 80 11.19 2.89 8.09
N GLY A 81 10.47 4.01 7.93
CA GLY A 81 11.11 5.26 7.52
C GLY A 81 11.47 5.29 6.05
N ASP A 82 10.59 4.81 5.19
CA ASP A 82 10.81 4.79 3.73
C ASP A 82 11.17 6.19 3.25
N GLN A 83 12.40 6.36 2.75
CA GLN A 83 12.94 7.65 2.36
C GLN A 83 12.32 8.23 1.09
N ARG A 84 11.51 7.45 0.37
CA ARG A 84 10.76 7.94 -0.78
C ARG A 84 9.62 8.86 -0.36
N PHE A 85 9.19 8.79 0.91
CA PHE A 85 8.14 9.66 1.45
C PHE A 85 8.75 10.83 2.21
N GLN A 86 8.21 12.01 1.97
CA GLN A 86 8.51 13.18 2.77
C GLN A 86 7.72 13.16 4.08
N ILE A 87 6.48 12.67 4.01
CA ILE A 87 5.60 12.51 5.17
C ILE A 87 5.08 11.07 5.15
N ILE A 88 5.19 10.36 6.26
CA ILE A 88 4.62 9.02 6.41
C ILE A 88 3.37 9.12 7.27
N TYR A 89 2.23 8.70 6.72
CA TYR A 89 0.96 8.73 7.43
C TYR A 89 0.74 7.46 8.25
N ALA A 90 1.16 6.33 7.73
CA ALA A 90 1.05 5.03 8.39
C ALA A 90 2.14 4.09 7.88
N GLU A 91 2.63 3.22 8.75
CA GLU A 91 3.62 2.19 8.40
C GLU A 91 3.58 1.04 9.38
N LEU A 92 3.99 -0.14 8.91
CA LEU A 92 4.09 -1.33 9.75
C LEU A 92 5.23 -1.22 10.78
#